data_be5488357db0cf7fae7050c00647668f
#
_entry.id   be5488357db0cf7fae7050c00647668f
#
_cell.length_a   1.000
_cell.length_b   1.000
_cell.length_c   1.000
_cell.angle_alpha   90.00
_cell.angle_beta   90.00
_cell.angle_gamma   90.00
#
_symmetry.space_group_name_H-M   'P 1'
#
loop_
_entity.id
_entity.type
_entity.pdbx_description
1 polymer ?
#
loop_
_entity_poly.entity_id
_entity_poly.type
_entity_poly.pdbx_seq_one_letter_code
_entity_poly.pdbx_strand_id
1 'polypeptide(L)'
;MAINEKKSGIIISYITILASTLINFAYVPVLLGFMGKSEYGIYETMGSIIAYFSIMDFGLGSTITRFYTKYLTLKDERNMANVLAICSRIYAVITSIILVAGTILYFFLDDIYKDKWSQAELESGKRVYIVLLISISITIISQIYNAVISSHEKFTFIKVASLVQTLLQPVVVILVMMAHPTAFAMVVVMTISNILLVAAKIYYCYAKLNMKIK
;
A
#
# COMPACT_ATOMS: atom_id res chain seq x y z
N MET A 1 -1.27 -25.49 -16.37
CA MET A 1 -0.44 -24.36 -15.93
C MET A 1 -1.07 -23.57 -14.77
N ALA A 2 -2.37 -23.22 -14.82
CA ALA A 2 -3.07 -22.44 -13.79
C ALA A 2 -3.07 -23.04 -12.36
N ILE A 3 -3.19 -24.37 -12.23
CA ILE A 3 -3.17 -25.06 -10.92
C ILE A 3 -1.83 -24.90 -10.22
N ASN A 4 -0.73 -24.86 -10.98
CA ASN A 4 0.61 -24.70 -10.44
C ASN A 4 0.85 -23.26 -9.96
N GLU A 5 0.36 -22.25 -10.66
CA GLU A 5 0.40 -20.84 -10.28
C GLU A 5 -0.36 -20.57 -8.98
N LYS A 6 -1.57 -21.16 -8.84
CA LYS A 6 -2.37 -21.02 -7.61
C LYS A 6 -1.68 -21.68 -6.40
N LYS A 7 -1.15 -22.91 -6.57
CA LYS A 7 -0.40 -23.61 -5.51
C LYS A 7 0.86 -22.84 -5.11
N SER A 8 1.65 -22.38 -6.07
CA SER A 8 2.82 -21.53 -5.79
C SER A 8 2.44 -20.26 -5.07
N GLY A 9 1.36 -19.58 -5.50
CA GLY A 9 0.87 -18.37 -4.85
C GLY A 9 0.46 -18.59 -3.39
N ILE A 10 -0.16 -19.73 -3.08
CA ILE A 10 -0.54 -20.10 -1.71
C ILE A 10 0.70 -20.34 -0.85
N ILE A 11 1.65 -21.15 -1.33
CA ILE A 11 2.89 -21.44 -0.60
C ILE A 11 3.66 -20.16 -0.31
N ILE A 12 3.84 -19.31 -1.32
CA ILE A 12 4.53 -18.02 -1.16
C ILE A 12 3.78 -17.13 -0.16
N SER A 13 2.44 -17.16 -0.14
CA SER A 13 1.65 -16.42 0.84
C SER A 13 1.94 -16.86 2.27
N TYR A 14 1.99 -18.16 2.55
CA TYR A 14 2.35 -18.66 3.88
C TYR A 14 3.79 -18.29 4.27
N ILE A 15 4.72 -18.40 3.35
CA ILE A 15 6.12 -17.95 3.56
C ILE A 15 6.15 -16.46 3.89
N THR A 16 5.40 -15.64 3.14
CA THR A 16 5.33 -14.20 3.38
C THR A 16 4.74 -13.88 4.76
N ILE A 17 3.67 -14.57 5.17
CA ILE A 17 3.06 -14.39 6.50
C ILE A 17 4.04 -14.76 7.61
N LEU A 18 4.71 -15.91 7.50
CA LEU A 18 5.72 -16.33 8.48
C LEU A 18 6.89 -15.33 8.53
N ALA A 19 7.41 -14.94 7.38
CA ALA A 19 8.50 -13.97 7.28
C ALA A 19 8.10 -12.62 7.89
N SER A 20 6.92 -12.08 7.55
CA SER A 20 6.44 -10.80 8.09
C SER A 20 6.25 -10.86 9.60
N THR A 21 5.72 -11.96 10.13
CA THR A 21 5.52 -12.14 11.59
C THR A 21 6.86 -12.17 12.33
N LEU A 22 7.83 -12.94 11.84
CA LEU A 22 9.17 -13.03 12.45
C LEU A 22 9.92 -11.69 12.34
N ILE A 23 9.84 -11.05 11.17
CA ILE A 23 10.44 -9.73 10.96
C ILE A 23 9.82 -8.73 11.93
N ASN A 24 8.48 -8.61 12.01
CA ASN A 24 7.82 -7.64 12.87
C ASN A 24 8.17 -7.85 14.35
N PHE A 25 8.29 -9.11 14.80
CA PHE A 25 8.69 -9.42 16.18
C PHE A 25 10.09 -8.89 16.52
N ALA A 26 11.04 -8.99 15.59
CA ALA A 26 12.41 -8.48 15.79
C ALA A 26 12.52 -6.99 15.44
N TYR A 27 11.74 -6.52 14.47
CA TYR A 27 11.85 -5.19 13.87
C TYR A 27 11.38 -4.07 14.81
N VAL A 28 10.28 -4.27 15.54
CA VAL A 28 9.74 -3.27 16.47
C VAL A 28 10.75 -2.91 17.58
N PRO A 29 11.39 -3.86 18.31
CA PRO A 29 12.43 -3.52 19.27
C PRO A 29 13.62 -2.79 18.66
N VAL A 30 14.03 -3.16 17.44
CA VAL A 30 15.12 -2.49 16.72
C VAL A 30 14.76 -1.04 16.40
N LEU A 31 13.56 -0.79 15.87
CA LEU A 31 13.09 0.57 15.60
C LEU A 31 13.03 1.42 16.86
N LEU A 32 12.48 0.87 17.96
CA LEU A 32 12.45 1.55 19.25
C LEU A 32 13.85 1.89 19.77
N GLY A 33 14.84 1.03 19.51
CA GLY A 33 16.23 1.27 19.85
C GLY A 33 16.86 2.43 19.06
N PHE A 34 16.50 2.59 17.77
CA PHE A 34 17.03 3.65 16.94
C PHE A 34 16.33 5.01 17.13
N MET A 35 14.99 5.04 17.07
CA MET A 35 14.24 6.31 17.05
C MET A 35 13.63 6.68 18.42
N GLY A 36 13.66 5.78 19.37
CA GLY A 36 13.06 5.99 20.69
C GLY A 36 11.54 5.89 20.70
N LYS A 37 10.95 5.98 21.90
CA LYS A 37 9.51 5.76 22.09
C LYS A 37 8.65 6.88 21.51
N SER A 38 9.13 8.12 21.53
CA SER A 38 8.39 9.30 21.05
C SER A 38 8.18 9.22 19.52
N GLU A 39 9.25 9.14 18.75
CA GLU A 39 9.19 9.06 17.28
C GLU A 39 8.43 7.81 16.79
N TYR A 40 8.64 6.65 17.45
CA TYR A 40 7.89 5.44 17.15
C TYR A 40 6.40 5.61 17.44
N GLY A 41 6.06 6.26 18.57
CA GLY A 41 4.67 6.58 18.93
C GLY A 41 3.99 7.51 17.93
N ILE A 42 4.71 8.50 17.40
CA ILE A 42 4.23 9.38 16.33
C ILE A 42 3.89 8.56 15.08
N TYR A 43 4.80 7.68 14.64
CA TYR A 43 4.58 6.80 13.49
C TYR A 43 3.34 5.92 13.67
N GLU A 44 3.22 5.23 14.79
CA GLU A 44 2.08 4.34 15.07
C GLU A 44 0.75 5.11 15.16
N THR A 45 0.77 6.29 15.77
CA THR A 45 -0.44 7.12 15.88
C THR A 45 -0.90 7.61 14.52
N MET A 46 -0.01 8.19 13.72
CA MET A 46 -0.35 8.69 12.39
C MET A 46 -0.71 7.53 11.44
N GLY A 47 0.01 6.41 11.55
CA GLY A 47 -0.28 5.18 10.79
C GLY A 47 -1.68 4.62 11.10
N SER A 48 -2.08 4.61 12.36
CA SER A 48 -3.42 4.17 12.78
C SER A 48 -4.52 5.05 12.20
N ILE A 49 -4.34 6.37 12.21
CA ILE A 49 -5.30 7.31 11.59
C ILE A 49 -5.45 7.02 10.09
N ILE A 50 -4.34 6.87 9.39
CA ILE A 50 -4.36 6.60 7.95
C ILE A 50 -4.93 5.21 7.63
N ALA A 51 -4.75 4.22 8.50
CA ALA A 51 -5.29 2.88 8.32
C ALA A 51 -6.83 2.87 8.22
N TYR A 52 -7.52 3.79 8.88
CA TYR A 52 -8.98 3.94 8.73
C TYR A 52 -9.40 4.28 7.29
N PHE A 53 -8.59 5.03 6.55
CA PHE A 53 -8.89 5.32 5.14
C PHE A 53 -8.82 4.08 4.24
N SER A 54 -8.10 3.04 4.63
CA SER A 54 -8.04 1.79 3.85
C SER A 54 -9.38 1.06 3.80
N ILE A 55 -10.26 1.30 4.77
CA ILE A 55 -11.62 0.72 4.79
C ILE A 55 -12.44 1.23 3.60
N MET A 56 -12.13 2.41 3.06
CA MET A 56 -12.83 2.99 1.92
C MET A 56 -12.60 2.26 0.59
N ASP A 57 -11.74 1.24 0.53
CA ASP A 57 -11.64 0.34 -0.65
C ASP A 57 -12.93 -0.48 -0.87
N PHE A 58 -13.72 -0.71 0.20
CA PHE A 58 -15.00 -1.45 0.14
C PHE A 58 -14.96 -2.78 -0.63
N GLY A 59 -13.77 -3.37 -0.80
CA GLY A 59 -13.60 -4.62 -1.54
C GLY A 59 -13.82 -4.50 -3.05
N LEU A 60 -13.72 -3.29 -3.62
CA LEU A 60 -13.87 -3.04 -5.06
C LEU A 60 -12.89 -3.88 -5.90
N GLY A 61 -11.70 -4.17 -5.38
CA GLY A 61 -10.74 -5.05 -6.05
C GLY A 61 -11.31 -6.43 -6.38
N SER A 62 -12.11 -7.02 -5.49
CA SER A 62 -12.79 -8.30 -5.73
C SER A 62 -13.88 -8.20 -6.81
N THR A 63 -14.61 -7.09 -6.82
CA THR A 63 -15.63 -6.78 -7.82
C THR A 63 -15.00 -6.63 -9.21
N ILE A 64 -13.89 -5.87 -9.32
CA ILE A 64 -13.16 -5.75 -10.57
C ILE A 64 -12.69 -7.11 -11.06
N THR A 65 -12.06 -7.89 -10.19
CA THR A 65 -11.57 -9.23 -10.54
C THR A 65 -12.69 -10.08 -11.11
N ARG A 66 -13.87 -10.07 -10.48
CA ARG A 66 -15.04 -10.86 -10.94
C ARG A 66 -15.52 -10.44 -12.33
N PHE A 67 -15.76 -9.16 -12.55
CA PHE A 67 -16.29 -8.68 -13.83
C PHE A 67 -15.23 -8.73 -14.94
N TYR A 68 -13.99 -8.36 -14.63
CA TYR A 68 -12.91 -8.41 -15.60
C TYR A 68 -12.62 -9.84 -16.04
N THR A 69 -12.56 -10.82 -15.12
CA THR A 69 -12.39 -12.25 -15.45
C THR A 69 -13.52 -12.78 -16.34
N LYS A 70 -14.77 -12.36 -16.09
CA LYS A 70 -15.90 -12.73 -16.94
C LYS A 70 -15.67 -12.30 -18.38
N TYR A 71 -15.32 -11.05 -18.62
CA TYR A 71 -15.09 -10.55 -19.99
C TYR A 71 -13.78 -11.05 -20.61
N LEU A 72 -12.77 -11.32 -19.78
CA LEU A 72 -11.54 -11.98 -20.20
C LEU A 72 -11.82 -13.38 -20.78
N THR A 73 -12.67 -14.17 -20.10
CA THR A 73 -13.07 -15.51 -20.56
C THR A 73 -13.87 -15.44 -21.86
N LEU A 74 -14.71 -14.43 -22.00
CA LEU A 74 -15.50 -14.19 -23.22
C LEU A 74 -14.69 -13.55 -24.36
N LYS A 75 -13.43 -13.17 -24.12
CA LYS A 75 -12.54 -12.44 -25.04
C LYS A 75 -13.14 -11.10 -25.50
N ASP A 76 -13.96 -10.47 -24.65
CA ASP A 76 -14.63 -9.21 -24.94
C ASP A 76 -13.76 -8.01 -24.49
N GLU A 77 -12.81 -7.64 -25.36
CA GLU A 77 -11.87 -6.54 -25.06
C GLU A 77 -12.59 -5.21 -24.77
N ARG A 78 -13.71 -4.95 -25.42
CA ARG A 78 -14.47 -3.69 -25.25
C ARG A 78 -15.02 -3.59 -23.83
N ASN A 79 -15.67 -4.64 -23.35
CA ASN A 79 -16.24 -4.64 -21.99
C ASN A 79 -15.16 -4.78 -20.91
N MET A 80 -14.03 -5.45 -21.17
CA MET A 80 -12.87 -5.42 -20.30
C MET A 80 -12.37 -3.98 -20.08
N ALA A 81 -12.18 -3.21 -21.17
CA ALA A 81 -11.75 -1.82 -21.09
C ALA A 81 -12.80 -0.93 -20.39
N ASN A 82 -14.10 -1.15 -20.66
CA ASN A 82 -15.19 -0.44 -19.97
C ASN A 82 -15.19 -0.67 -18.46
N VAL A 83 -15.04 -1.92 -18.01
CA VAL A 83 -14.95 -2.24 -16.57
C VAL A 83 -13.79 -1.48 -15.93
N LEU A 84 -12.61 -1.49 -16.55
CA LEU A 84 -11.46 -0.79 -16.03
C LEU A 84 -11.68 0.74 -15.99
N ALA A 85 -12.27 1.31 -17.04
CA ALA A 85 -12.58 2.74 -17.09
C ALA A 85 -13.56 3.16 -15.99
N ILE A 86 -14.63 2.38 -15.78
CA ILE A 86 -15.60 2.66 -14.70
C ILE A 86 -14.93 2.57 -13.35
N CYS A 87 -14.17 1.49 -13.09
CA CYS A 87 -13.52 1.27 -11.82
C CYS A 87 -12.42 2.30 -11.55
N SER A 88 -11.68 2.75 -12.58
CA SER A 88 -10.71 3.83 -12.45
C SER A 88 -11.37 5.14 -11.99
N ARG A 89 -12.55 5.47 -12.52
CA ARG A 89 -13.31 6.66 -12.11
C ARG A 89 -13.78 6.52 -10.65
N ILE A 90 -14.27 5.35 -10.25
CA ILE A 90 -14.69 5.08 -8.85
C ILE A 90 -13.49 5.25 -7.92
N TYR A 91 -12.34 4.66 -8.22
CA TYR A 91 -11.13 4.81 -7.41
C TYR A 91 -10.61 6.26 -7.39
N ALA A 92 -10.73 7.00 -8.49
CA ALA A 92 -10.40 8.42 -8.52
C ALA A 92 -11.30 9.23 -7.57
N VAL A 93 -12.62 8.96 -7.56
CA VAL A 93 -13.56 9.59 -6.63
C VAL A 93 -13.23 9.22 -5.18
N ILE A 94 -13.02 7.95 -4.87
CA ILE A 94 -12.64 7.50 -3.51
C ILE A 94 -11.35 8.18 -3.06
N THR A 95 -10.33 8.19 -3.91
CA THR A 95 -9.05 8.84 -3.60
C THR A 95 -9.23 10.35 -3.38
N SER A 96 -10.07 11.01 -4.16
CA SER A 96 -10.39 12.43 -3.95
C SER A 96 -11.06 12.66 -2.61
N ILE A 97 -12.00 11.79 -2.21
CA ILE A 97 -12.66 11.86 -0.89
C ILE A 97 -11.63 11.68 0.23
N ILE A 98 -10.71 10.71 0.09
CA ILE A 98 -9.64 10.45 1.07
C ILE A 98 -8.72 11.67 1.18
N LEU A 99 -8.32 12.27 0.06
CA LEU A 99 -7.47 13.46 0.06
C LEU A 99 -8.16 14.65 0.72
N VAL A 100 -9.44 14.88 0.42
CA VAL A 100 -10.23 15.96 1.04
C VAL A 100 -10.40 15.71 2.52
N ALA A 101 -10.88 14.54 2.92
CA ALA A 101 -11.07 14.19 4.34
C ALA A 101 -9.74 14.19 5.10
N GLY A 102 -8.67 13.67 4.49
CA GLY A 102 -7.34 13.69 5.06
C GLY A 102 -6.76 15.09 5.21
N THR A 103 -7.02 15.99 4.25
CA THR A 103 -6.62 17.40 4.36
C THR A 103 -7.39 18.12 5.44
N ILE A 104 -8.70 17.88 5.56
CA ILE A 104 -9.50 18.43 6.66
C ILE A 104 -8.93 17.98 7.99
N LEU A 105 -8.70 16.67 8.17
CA LEU A 105 -8.14 16.12 9.40
C LEU A 105 -6.75 16.67 9.73
N TYR A 106 -5.92 16.94 8.72
CA TYR A 106 -4.61 17.57 8.92
C TYR A 106 -4.68 18.89 9.68
N PHE A 107 -5.67 19.73 9.38
CA PHE A 107 -5.87 21.01 10.11
C PHE A 107 -6.37 20.82 11.54
N PHE A 108 -7.04 19.70 11.83
CA PHE A 108 -7.48 19.38 13.18
C PHE A 108 -6.42 18.67 14.03
N LEU A 109 -5.30 18.23 13.46
CA LEU A 109 -4.24 17.54 14.22
C LEU A 109 -3.67 18.41 15.35
N ASP A 110 -3.57 19.73 15.15
CA ASP A 110 -3.12 20.65 16.19
C ASP A 110 -4.05 20.60 17.40
N ASP A 111 -5.35 20.75 17.17
CA ASP A 111 -6.35 20.77 18.25
C ASP A 111 -6.47 19.43 18.99
N ILE A 112 -6.26 18.31 18.28
CA ILE A 112 -6.34 16.95 18.84
C ILE A 112 -5.13 16.63 19.72
N TYR A 113 -3.94 17.08 19.32
CA TYR A 113 -2.67 16.62 19.92
C TYR A 113 -1.89 17.70 20.68
N LYS A 114 -2.28 18.99 20.65
CA LYS A 114 -1.60 20.10 21.33
C LYS A 114 -1.35 19.87 22.82
N ASP A 115 -2.28 19.16 23.50
CA ASP A 115 -2.18 18.90 24.94
C ASP A 115 -1.40 17.60 25.25
N LYS A 116 -1.04 16.81 24.25
CA LYS A 116 -0.38 15.51 24.40
C LYS A 116 1.02 15.46 23.84
N TRP A 117 1.32 16.28 22.85
CA TRP A 117 2.58 16.31 22.13
C TRP A 117 3.27 17.68 22.26
N SER A 118 4.58 17.67 22.34
CA SER A 118 5.38 18.89 22.20
C SER A 118 5.24 19.46 20.78
N GLN A 119 5.58 20.73 20.62
CA GLN A 119 5.51 21.40 19.32
C GLN A 119 6.36 20.66 18.26
N ALA A 120 7.55 20.17 18.64
CA ALA A 120 8.43 19.42 17.75
C ALA A 120 7.82 18.08 17.33
N GLU A 121 7.17 17.35 18.26
CA GLU A 121 6.48 16.09 17.99
C GLU A 121 5.27 16.30 17.07
N LEU A 122 4.54 17.39 17.26
CA LEU A 122 3.39 17.75 16.43
C LEU A 122 3.82 18.04 14.98
N GLU A 123 4.90 18.79 14.79
CA GLU A 123 5.46 19.06 13.47
C GLU A 123 5.99 17.79 12.79
N SER A 124 6.66 16.90 13.54
CA SER A 124 7.07 15.58 13.04
C SER A 124 5.86 14.75 12.63
N GLY A 125 4.83 14.68 13.47
CA GLY A 125 3.59 13.96 13.20
C GLY A 125 2.87 14.45 11.94
N LYS A 126 2.79 15.75 11.75
CA LYS A 126 2.20 16.36 10.55
C LYS A 126 2.94 15.97 9.26
N ARG A 127 4.28 15.99 9.30
CA ARG A 127 5.10 15.55 8.16
C ARG A 127 4.90 14.08 7.84
N VAL A 128 4.90 13.23 8.87
CA VAL A 128 4.61 11.78 8.74
C VAL A 128 3.23 11.55 8.16
N TYR A 129 2.22 12.26 8.67
CA TYR A 129 0.84 12.17 8.22
C TYR A 129 0.67 12.45 6.72
N ILE A 130 1.28 13.54 6.21
CA ILE A 130 1.21 13.90 4.78
C ILE A 130 1.79 12.79 3.91
N VAL A 131 2.96 12.26 4.26
CA VAL A 131 3.60 11.19 3.48
C VAL A 131 2.75 9.92 3.48
N LEU A 132 2.17 9.56 4.63
CA LEU A 132 1.25 8.42 4.74
C LEU A 132 -0.04 8.62 3.94
N LEU A 133 -0.61 9.84 3.94
CA LEU A 133 -1.80 10.18 3.17
C LEU A 133 -1.55 10.04 1.66
N ILE A 134 -0.39 10.46 1.18
CA ILE A 134 0.03 10.24 -0.21
C ILE A 134 0.19 8.73 -0.49
N SER A 135 0.84 8.01 0.41
CA SER A 135 1.10 6.58 0.26
C SER A 135 -0.21 5.76 0.16
N ILE A 136 -1.19 6.02 1.03
CA ILE A 136 -2.48 5.31 0.97
C ILE A 136 -3.26 5.66 -0.31
N SER A 137 -3.21 6.90 -0.77
CA SER A 137 -3.85 7.33 -2.01
C SER A 137 -3.31 6.57 -3.23
N ILE A 138 -1.99 6.41 -3.31
CA ILE A 138 -1.32 5.62 -4.35
C ILE A 138 -1.72 4.14 -4.24
N THR A 139 -1.76 3.61 -3.03
CA THR A 139 -2.12 2.20 -2.77
C THR A 139 -3.53 1.91 -3.25
N ILE A 140 -4.51 2.76 -2.97
CA ILE A 140 -5.92 2.56 -3.33
C ILE A 140 -6.08 2.58 -4.86
N ILE A 141 -5.50 3.54 -5.56
CA ILE A 141 -5.53 3.57 -7.02
C ILE A 141 -4.87 2.31 -7.62
N SER A 142 -3.82 1.81 -6.97
CA SER A 142 -3.08 0.63 -7.44
C SER A 142 -3.86 -0.68 -7.37
N GLN A 143 -4.97 -0.74 -6.64
CA GLN A 143 -5.80 -1.95 -6.52
C GLN A 143 -6.37 -2.43 -7.86
N ILE A 144 -6.55 -1.54 -8.82
CA ILE A 144 -6.94 -1.91 -10.20
C ILE A 144 -5.93 -2.88 -10.80
N TYR A 145 -4.65 -2.60 -10.67
CA TYR A 145 -3.58 -3.46 -11.20
C TYR A 145 -3.51 -4.80 -10.50
N ASN A 146 -3.72 -4.82 -9.18
CA ASN A 146 -3.86 -6.08 -8.42
C ASN A 146 -5.01 -6.92 -8.95
N ALA A 147 -6.17 -6.32 -9.21
CA ALA A 147 -7.35 -7.00 -9.72
C ALA A 147 -7.11 -7.57 -11.13
N VAL A 148 -6.48 -6.80 -12.04
CA VAL A 148 -6.14 -7.27 -13.40
C VAL A 148 -5.17 -8.45 -13.35
N ILE A 149 -4.08 -8.36 -12.57
CA ILE A 149 -3.10 -9.45 -12.44
C ILE A 149 -3.76 -10.70 -11.87
N SER A 150 -4.61 -10.55 -10.86
CA SER A 150 -5.39 -11.64 -10.25
C SER A 150 -6.35 -12.29 -11.24
N SER A 151 -7.00 -11.50 -12.10
CA SER A 151 -7.92 -11.97 -13.14
C SER A 151 -7.21 -12.83 -14.20
N HIS A 152 -5.95 -12.57 -14.46
CA HIS A 152 -5.10 -13.39 -15.32
C HIS A 152 -4.46 -14.58 -14.58
N GLU A 153 -4.87 -14.84 -13.34
CA GLU A 153 -4.34 -15.92 -12.46
C GLU A 153 -2.82 -15.85 -12.22
N LYS A 154 -2.19 -14.66 -12.39
CA LYS A 154 -0.76 -14.44 -12.17
C LYS A 154 -0.43 -14.16 -10.70
N PHE A 155 -0.94 -15.02 -9.81
CA PHE A 155 -0.77 -14.88 -8.36
C PHE A 155 0.69 -14.93 -7.92
N THR A 156 1.52 -15.74 -8.58
CA THR A 156 2.95 -15.87 -8.26
C THR A 156 3.64 -14.52 -8.35
N PHE A 157 3.38 -13.71 -9.38
CA PHE A 157 3.99 -12.39 -9.53
C PHE A 157 3.65 -11.47 -8.35
N ILE A 158 2.35 -11.35 -8.00
CA ILE A 158 1.92 -10.50 -6.87
C ILE A 158 2.60 -10.94 -5.57
N LYS A 159 2.63 -12.25 -5.32
CA LYS A 159 3.14 -12.80 -4.06
C LYS A 159 4.65 -12.71 -3.96
N VAL A 160 5.38 -12.95 -5.05
CA VAL A 160 6.84 -12.77 -5.08
C VAL A 160 7.20 -11.29 -4.89
N ALA A 161 6.51 -10.37 -5.59
CA ALA A 161 6.75 -8.94 -5.43
C ALA A 161 6.49 -8.46 -3.99
N SER A 162 5.41 -8.95 -3.36
CA SER A 162 5.13 -8.67 -1.94
C SER A 162 6.18 -9.28 -1.01
N LEU A 163 6.63 -10.51 -1.26
CA LEU A 163 7.66 -11.15 -0.44
C LEU A 163 8.99 -10.38 -0.53
N VAL A 164 9.40 -9.99 -1.73
CA VAL A 164 10.60 -9.18 -1.94
C VAL A 164 10.49 -7.86 -1.17
N GLN A 165 9.35 -7.19 -1.25
CA GLN A 165 9.12 -5.96 -0.48
C GLN A 165 9.21 -6.23 1.04
N THR A 166 8.54 -7.28 1.53
CA THR A 166 8.54 -7.65 2.97
C THR A 166 9.94 -7.91 3.51
N LEU A 167 10.84 -8.46 2.69
CA LEU A 167 12.21 -8.75 3.08
C LEU A 167 13.15 -7.54 2.94
N LEU A 168 13.05 -6.80 1.84
CA LEU A 168 13.97 -5.69 1.54
C LEU A 168 13.62 -4.42 2.31
N GLN A 169 12.34 -4.10 2.48
CA GLN A 169 11.91 -2.87 3.12
C GLN A 169 12.47 -2.69 4.53
N PRO A 170 12.40 -3.67 5.46
CA PRO A 170 12.99 -3.54 6.79
C PRO A 170 14.50 -3.30 6.76
N VAL A 171 15.21 -3.96 5.85
CA VAL A 171 16.66 -3.79 5.70
C VAL A 171 16.98 -2.34 5.29
N VAL A 172 16.29 -1.82 4.27
CA VAL A 172 16.49 -0.44 3.81
C VAL A 172 16.13 0.56 4.89
N VAL A 173 15.02 0.32 5.62
CA VAL A 173 14.64 1.20 6.75
C VAL A 173 15.71 1.21 7.82
N ILE A 174 16.24 0.05 8.25
CA ILE A 174 17.30 -0.01 9.26
C ILE A 174 18.55 0.76 8.80
N LEU A 175 18.97 0.59 7.54
CA LEU A 175 20.11 1.32 6.99
C LEU A 175 19.90 2.85 7.02
N VAL A 176 18.70 3.31 6.71
CA VAL A 176 18.36 4.75 6.78
C VAL A 176 18.28 5.22 8.22
N MET A 177 17.73 4.39 9.15
CA MET A 177 17.66 4.71 10.58
C MET A 177 19.05 4.88 11.23
N MET A 178 20.09 4.21 10.73
CA MET A 178 21.46 4.42 11.20
C MET A 178 21.97 5.85 10.91
N ALA A 179 21.46 6.50 9.87
CA ALA A 179 21.84 7.88 9.50
C ALA A 179 20.83 8.92 10.02
N HIS A 180 19.55 8.63 9.95
CA HIS A 180 18.45 9.54 10.29
C HIS A 180 17.35 8.81 11.07
N PRO A 181 17.47 8.67 12.41
CA PRO A 181 16.54 7.90 13.23
C PRO A 181 15.23 8.67 13.52
N THR A 182 14.44 8.96 12.49
CA THR A 182 13.18 9.71 12.58
C THR A 182 12.01 8.95 11.94
N ALA A 183 10.80 9.11 12.49
CA ALA A 183 9.59 8.57 11.92
C ALA A 183 9.38 9.02 10.46
N PHE A 184 9.72 10.27 10.17
CA PHE A 184 9.61 10.82 8.83
C PHE A 184 10.49 10.07 7.82
N ALA A 185 11.78 9.83 8.13
CA ALA A 185 12.69 9.10 7.26
C ALA A 185 12.20 7.66 7.00
N MET A 186 11.70 6.99 8.05
CA MET A 186 11.11 5.66 7.95
C MET A 186 9.93 5.63 6.96
N VAL A 187 8.96 6.54 7.13
CA VAL A 187 7.75 6.58 6.31
C VAL A 187 8.05 6.94 4.86
N VAL A 188 9.04 7.81 4.62
CA VAL A 188 9.51 8.12 3.26
C VAL A 188 10.06 6.87 2.58
N VAL A 189 10.90 6.08 3.25
CA VAL A 189 11.43 4.81 2.70
C VAL A 189 10.30 3.82 2.42
N MET A 190 9.34 3.69 3.34
CA MET A 190 8.17 2.82 3.15
C MET A 190 7.33 3.26 1.94
N THR A 191 7.11 4.56 1.77
CA THR A 191 6.36 5.13 0.65
C THR A 191 7.09 4.92 -0.68
N ILE A 192 8.40 5.13 -0.73
CA ILE A 192 9.21 4.84 -1.93
C ILE A 192 9.12 3.36 -2.29
N SER A 193 9.27 2.46 -1.32
CA SER A 193 9.13 1.01 -1.53
C SER A 193 7.75 0.64 -2.08
N ASN A 194 6.69 1.29 -1.58
CA ASN A 194 5.33 1.12 -2.09
C ASN A 194 5.19 1.62 -3.54
N ILE A 195 5.73 2.80 -3.85
CA ILE A 195 5.73 3.35 -5.22
C ILE A 195 6.44 2.40 -6.19
N LEU A 196 7.60 1.86 -5.81
CA LEU A 196 8.32 0.89 -6.64
C LEU A 196 7.52 -0.38 -6.89
N LEU A 197 6.83 -0.91 -5.87
CA LEU A 197 5.94 -2.06 -6.02
C LEU A 197 4.78 -1.74 -6.97
N VAL A 198 4.16 -0.57 -6.84
CA VAL A 198 3.07 -0.12 -7.71
C VAL A 198 3.57 0.04 -9.14
N ALA A 199 4.74 0.65 -9.34
CA ALA A 199 5.36 0.79 -10.66
C ALA A 199 5.63 -0.58 -11.32
N ALA A 200 6.11 -1.56 -10.55
CA ALA A 200 6.31 -2.93 -11.04
C ALA A 200 4.99 -3.59 -11.48
N LYS A 201 3.88 -3.38 -10.73
CA LYS A 201 2.56 -3.89 -11.10
C LYS A 201 2.02 -3.21 -12.35
N ILE A 202 2.18 -1.89 -12.47
CA ILE A 202 1.80 -1.11 -13.65
C ILE A 202 2.56 -1.64 -14.87
N TYR A 203 3.88 -1.72 -14.77
CA TYR A 203 4.72 -2.26 -15.84
C TYR A 203 4.27 -3.67 -16.27
N TYR A 204 4.01 -4.55 -15.32
CA TYR A 204 3.56 -5.90 -15.59
C TYR A 204 2.21 -5.94 -16.32
N CYS A 205 1.25 -5.10 -15.91
CA CYS A 205 -0.06 -5.02 -16.55
C CYS A 205 0.03 -4.55 -18.01
N TYR A 206 0.82 -3.52 -18.28
CA TYR A 206 0.93 -3.00 -19.63
C TYR A 206 1.85 -3.82 -20.52
N ALA A 207 3.02 -4.25 -20.02
CA ALA A 207 4.02 -4.95 -20.85
C ALA A 207 3.72 -6.44 -21.04
N LYS A 208 3.11 -7.10 -20.06
CA LYS A 208 2.89 -8.56 -20.10
C LYS A 208 1.44 -8.98 -20.28
N LEU A 209 0.49 -8.17 -19.81
CA LEU A 209 -0.94 -8.51 -19.88
C LEU A 209 -1.69 -7.69 -20.94
N ASN A 210 -1.01 -6.78 -21.67
CA ASN A 210 -1.59 -5.93 -22.71
C ASN A 210 -2.85 -5.19 -22.24
N MET A 211 -2.82 -4.69 -20.99
CA MET A 211 -3.94 -3.95 -20.40
C MET A 211 -4.26 -2.71 -21.21
N LYS A 212 -5.54 -2.53 -21.58
CA LYS A 212 -6.04 -1.34 -22.28
C LYS A 212 -7.09 -0.67 -21.41
N ILE A 213 -6.89 0.59 -21.05
CA ILE A 213 -7.90 1.47 -20.43
C ILE A 213 -8.35 2.45 -21.50
N LYS A 214 -9.67 2.59 -21.69
CA LYS A 214 -10.26 3.58 -22.61
C LYS A 214 -10.76 4.80 -21.85
#